data_87e7541aa3700c793b6bac861611e8ea
#
_entry.id   87e7541aa3700c793b6bac861611e8ea
#
_cell.length_a   1.000
_cell.length_b   1.000
_cell.length_c   1.000
_cell.angle_alpha   90.00
_cell.angle_beta   90.00
_cell.angle_gamma   90.00
#
_symmetry.space_group_name_H-M   'P 1'
#
loop_
_entity.id
_entity.type
_entity.pdbx_description
1 polymer ?
#
loop_
_entity_poly.entity_id
_entity_poly.type
_entity_poly.pdbx_seq_one_letter_code
_entity_poly.pdbx_strand_id
1 'polypeptide(L)'
;MDFTVIICTYNRCGNLPMCIDALSAQNDANEFEWEVLIVDNNSSDKTKEAVHRLAEKSSINIRYAFEPEQGLNYARNRGIEESDSRYFAYIDDDITVSPDWLHSLYTTLVDNNADAAGGRIHLDPDISLPAWISSNPEMYGFLGHQDFGDEAIRLDGINRYPFGGNMAFERRVPERIGYFNTQVGRKGEGRKKGELFKGAETDYFHRLNAAGDARIYYSPNAIVYHHILAHQLEKQYFLTIHRNAGYQKAFHDTGEYGRLFMGVPLFIFPQTLRAAINYIVETIKSGSDTSFRKRMTLAHFMGTISGYMKSNNKSLT
;
A
#
# COMPACT_ATOMS: atom_id res chain seq x y z
N MET A 1 -9.80 -16.59 -19.04
CA MET A 1 -8.94 -16.40 -17.87
C MET A 1 -9.80 -15.98 -16.70
N ASP A 2 -9.74 -16.71 -15.59
CA ASP A 2 -10.54 -16.40 -14.41
C ASP A 2 -9.87 -15.39 -13.50
N PHE A 3 -8.53 -15.51 -13.35
CA PHE A 3 -7.79 -14.72 -12.37
C PHE A 3 -6.42 -14.24 -12.92
N THR A 4 -6.07 -12.97 -12.71
CA THR A 4 -4.74 -12.43 -12.98
C THR A 4 -4.10 -11.92 -11.68
N VAL A 5 -2.92 -12.41 -11.33
CA VAL A 5 -2.09 -11.87 -10.25
C VAL A 5 -1.17 -10.81 -10.84
N ILE A 6 -1.33 -9.56 -10.42
CA ILE A 6 -0.58 -8.40 -10.92
C ILE A 6 0.52 -8.04 -9.93
N ILE A 7 1.77 -8.03 -10.40
CA ILE A 7 2.95 -7.60 -9.63
C ILE A 7 3.49 -6.34 -10.28
N CYS A 8 3.38 -5.20 -9.57
CA CYS A 8 3.99 -3.95 -10.01
C CYS A 8 5.42 -3.86 -9.46
N THR A 9 6.40 -3.64 -10.32
CA THR A 9 7.82 -3.58 -9.92
C THR A 9 8.54 -2.39 -10.51
N TYR A 10 9.55 -1.89 -9.78
CA TYR A 10 10.45 -0.83 -10.22
C TYR A 10 11.85 -1.00 -9.63
N ASN A 11 12.86 -1.28 -10.51
CA ASN A 11 14.27 -1.44 -10.11
C ASN A 11 14.48 -2.49 -9.00
N ARG A 12 13.75 -3.61 -9.06
CA ARG A 12 13.77 -4.68 -8.05
C ARG A 12 13.77 -6.07 -8.67
N CYS A 13 14.46 -6.24 -9.81
CA CYS A 13 14.51 -7.54 -10.51
C CYS A 13 14.97 -8.71 -9.63
N GLY A 14 15.75 -8.44 -8.57
CA GLY A 14 16.22 -9.44 -7.63
C GLY A 14 15.15 -10.03 -6.70
N ASN A 15 14.01 -9.35 -6.52
CA ASN A 15 12.92 -9.82 -5.66
C ASN A 15 11.96 -10.77 -6.40
N LEU A 16 11.83 -10.61 -7.73
CA LEU A 16 10.85 -11.35 -8.52
C LEU A 16 10.95 -12.87 -8.42
N PRO A 17 12.15 -13.50 -8.37
CA PRO A 17 12.23 -14.96 -8.22
C PRO A 17 11.50 -15.46 -6.99
N MET A 18 11.69 -14.84 -5.83
CA MET A 18 11.04 -15.22 -4.56
C MET A 18 9.50 -15.14 -4.67
N CYS A 19 8.96 -14.09 -5.27
CA CYS A 19 7.51 -13.94 -5.47
C CYS A 19 6.98 -15.04 -6.40
N ILE A 20 7.67 -15.32 -7.51
CA ILE A 20 7.26 -16.32 -8.50
C ILE A 20 7.36 -17.73 -7.94
N ASP A 21 8.40 -18.04 -7.17
CA ASP A 21 8.55 -19.36 -6.52
C ASP A 21 7.37 -19.62 -5.55
N ALA A 22 6.98 -18.64 -4.75
CA ALA A 22 5.83 -18.74 -3.84
C ALA A 22 4.50 -18.89 -4.61
N LEU A 23 4.32 -18.18 -5.73
CA LEU A 23 3.14 -18.33 -6.59
C LEU A 23 3.12 -19.70 -7.30
N SER A 24 4.27 -20.24 -7.68
CA SER A 24 4.36 -21.57 -8.31
C SER A 24 4.00 -22.72 -7.37
N ALA A 25 3.96 -22.46 -6.07
CA ALA A 25 3.65 -23.43 -5.02
C ALA A 25 2.20 -23.33 -4.51
N GLN A 26 1.27 -22.72 -5.28
CA GLN A 26 -0.13 -22.59 -4.86
C GLN A 26 -0.86 -23.93 -4.92
N ASN A 27 -1.61 -24.24 -3.84
CA ASN A 27 -2.54 -25.36 -3.75
C ASN A 27 -3.82 -25.03 -4.54
N ASP A 28 -4.48 -26.09 -5.05
CA ASP A 28 -5.81 -26.03 -5.68
C ASP A 28 -5.96 -24.95 -6.79
N ALA A 29 -4.81 -24.42 -7.28
CA ALA A 29 -4.76 -23.43 -8.35
C ALA A 29 -5.14 -24.00 -9.74
N ASN A 30 -5.41 -25.30 -9.84
CA ASN A 30 -5.88 -25.97 -11.07
C ASN A 30 -7.42 -25.95 -11.21
N GLU A 31 -8.16 -25.45 -10.21
CA GLU A 31 -9.61 -25.38 -10.23
C GLU A 31 -10.14 -24.23 -11.12
N PHE A 32 -9.26 -23.29 -11.47
CA PHE A 32 -9.58 -22.14 -12.34
C PHE A 32 -8.34 -21.72 -13.14
N GLU A 33 -8.58 -21.02 -14.24
CA GLU A 33 -7.49 -20.52 -15.10
C GLU A 33 -6.92 -19.22 -14.55
N TRP A 34 -5.61 -19.19 -14.34
CA TRP A 34 -4.93 -18.00 -13.83
C TRP A 34 -3.55 -17.75 -14.45
N GLU A 35 -3.09 -16.52 -14.33
CA GLU A 35 -1.78 -16.07 -14.80
C GLU A 35 -1.16 -15.05 -13.86
N VAL A 36 0.13 -14.80 -14.04
CA VAL A 36 0.87 -13.69 -13.43
C VAL A 36 1.17 -12.64 -14.49
N LEU A 37 0.82 -11.39 -14.20
CA LEU A 37 1.18 -10.23 -15.01
C LEU A 37 2.17 -9.36 -14.23
N ILE A 38 3.42 -9.30 -14.69
CA ILE A 38 4.44 -8.42 -14.11
C ILE A 38 4.45 -7.11 -14.89
N VAL A 39 4.10 -6.01 -14.20
CA VAL A 39 4.11 -4.66 -14.74
C VAL A 39 5.37 -3.95 -14.31
N ASP A 40 6.27 -3.74 -15.27
CA ASP A 40 7.52 -3.00 -15.09
C ASP A 40 7.25 -1.49 -15.23
N ASN A 41 7.36 -0.77 -14.12
CA ASN A 41 7.10 0.66 -14.05
C ASN A 41 8.34 1.51 -14.43
N ASN A 42 8.83 1.31 -15.67
CA ASN A 42 9.95 2.05 -16.22
C ASN A 42 11.27 1.80 -15.46
N SER A 43 11.59 0.53 -15.20
CA SER A 43 12.85 0.15 -14.55
C SER A 43 14.04 0.41 -15.45
N SER A 44 15.16 0.75 -14.83
CA SER A 44 16.48 0.93 -15.49
C SER A 44 17.45 -0.21 -15.22
N ASP A 45 17.05 -1.18 -14.37
CA ASP A 45 17.80 -2.41 -14.08
C ASP A 45 17.46 -3.55 -15.08
N LYS A 46 17.79 -4.79 -14.73
CA LYS A 46 17.54 -5.97 -15.57
C LYS A 46 16.14 -6.58 -15.36
N THR A 47 15.12 -5.77 -15.00
CA THR A 47 13.77 -6.27 -14.71
C THR A 47 13.17 -7.01 -15.90
N LYS A 48 13.21 -6.45 -17.10
CA LYS A 48 12.66 -7.08 -18.31
C LYS A 48 13.28 -8.45 -18.59
N GLU A 49 14.62 -8.54 -18.57
CA GLU A 49 15.34 -9.79 -18.80
C GLU A 49 15.07 -10.83 -17.67
N ALA A 50 14.89 -10.35 -16.43
CA ALA A 50 14.55 -11.22 -15.32
C ALA A 50 13.15 -11.85 -15.51
N VAL A 51 12.15 -11.06 -15.91
CA VAL A 51 10.79 -11.56 -16.18
C VAL A 51 10.80 -12.58 -17.31
N HIS A 52 11.47 -12.32 -18.43
CA HIS A 52 11.55 -13.28 -19.53
C HIS A 52 12.17 -14.62 -19.08
N ARG A 53 13.28 -14.59 -18.30
CA ARG A 53 13.88 -15.81 -17.77
C ARG A 53 12.97 -16.57 -16.79
N LEU A 54 12.17 -15.85 -16.00
CA LEU A 54 11.19 -16.48 -15.12
C LEU A 54 10.06 -17.12 -15.92
N ALA A 55 9.54 -16.45 -16.93
CA ALA A 55 8.50 -17.00 -17.81
C ALA A 55 8.95 -18.29 -18.54
N GLU A 56 10.23 -18.37 -18.97
CA GLU A 56 10.79 -19.57 -19.61
C GLU A 56 10.94 -20.75 -18.65
N LYS A 57 11.15 -20.51 -17.36
CA LYS A 57 11.47 -21.54 -16.38
C LYS A 57 10.30 -21.96 -15.50
N SER A 58 9.30 -21.12 -15.37
CA SER A 58 8.17 -21.34 -14.48
C SER A 58 7.14 -22.29 -15.09
N SER A 59 6.44 -23.03 -14.24
CA SER A 59 5.27 -23.84 -14.62
C SER A 59 4.00 -23.00 -14.77
N ILE A 60 3.98 -21.76 -14.24
CA ILE A 60 2.83 -20.85 -14.33
C ILE A 60 2.98 -19.89 -15.51
N ASN A 61 1.86 -19.44 -16.08
CA ASN A 61 1.86 -18.47 -17.14
C ASN A 61 2.27 -17.10 -16.62
N ILE A 62 3.38 -16.55 -17.14
CA ILE A 62 3.90 -15.22 -16.74
C ILE A 62 3.94 -14.33 -17.97
N ARG A 63 3.25 -13.18 -17.87
CA ARG A 63 3.29 -12.11 -18.88
C ARG A 63 4.05 -10.89 -18.37
N TYR A 64 4.62 -10.13 -19.30
CA TYR A 64 5.31 -8.86 -19.06
C TYR A 64 4.53 -7.71 -19.70
N ALA A 65 4.32 -6.64 -18.94
CA ALA A 65 3.85 -5.36 -19.45
C ALA A 65 4.79 -4.23 -19.03
N PHE A 66 4.90 -3.20 -19.86
CA PHE A 66 5.72 -2.02 -19.58
C PHE A 66 4.85 -0.79 -19.37
N GLU A 67 5.10 -0.05 -18.29
CA GLU A 67 4.44 1.21 -17.99
C GLU A 67 5.47 2.35 -17.94
N PRO A 68 5.47 3.28 -18.94
CA PRO A 68 6.47 4.35 -19.02
C PRO A 68 6.30 5.44 -17.96
N GLU A 69 5.07 5.68 -17.49
CA GLU A 69 4.81 6.73 -16.50
C GLU A 69 5.13 6.25 -15.08
N GLN A 70 6.09 6.95 -14.45
CA GLN A 70 6.58 6.55 -13.13
C GLN A 70 5.55 6.79 -12.03
N GLY A 71 5.19 5.74 -11.31
CA GLY A 71 4.31 5.75 -10.15
C GLY A 71 3.48 4.48 -10.01
N LEU A 72 3.34 4.00 -8.78
CA LEU A 72 2.66 2.72 -8.49
C LEU A 72 1.26 2.63 -9.08
N ASN A 73 0.49 3.74 -9.05
CA ASN A 73 -0.88 3.73 -9.58
C ASN A 73 -0.93 3.73 -11.11
N TYR A 74 0.10 4.23 -11.81
CA TYR A 74 0.23 4.03 -13.25
C TYR A 74 0.43 2.55 -13.56
N ALA A 75 1.35 1.89 -12.85
CA ALA A 75 1.58 0.45 -13.03
C ALA A 75 0.34 -0.40 -12.67
N ARG A 76 -0.37 -0.06 -11.60
CA ARG A 76 -1.63 -0.74 -11.25
C ARG A 76 -2.68 -0.59 -12.35
N ASN A 77 -2.85 0.61 -12.89
CA ASN A 77 -3.79 0.89 -13.97
C ASN A 77 -3.41 0.11 -15.24
N ARG A 78 -2.13 0.09 -15.60
CA ARG A 78 -1.64 -0.74 -16.71
C ARG A 78 -1.96 -2.22 -16.47
N GLY A 79 -1.83 -2.72 -15.24
CA GLY A 79 -2.20 -4.08 -14.89
C GLY A 79 -3.69 -4.37 -15.11
N ILE A 80 -4.60 -3.42 -14.80
CA ILE A 80 -6.03 -3.54 -15.10
C ILE A 80 -6.27 -3.58 -16.62
N GLU A 81 -5.60 -2.71 -17.38
CA GLU A 81 -5.75 -2.61 -18.84
C GLU A 81 -5.28 -3.87 -19.58
N GLU A 82 -4.17 -4.44 -19.14
CA GLU A 82 -3.56 -5.63 -19.74
C GLU A 82 -4.20 -6.96 -19.28
N SER A 83 -5.02 -6.94 -18.23
CA SER A 83 -5.71 -8.12 -17.72
C SER A 83 -7.09 -8.24 -18.35
N ASP A 84 -7.43 -9.42 -18.91
CA ASP A 84 -8.76 -9.76 -19.43
C ASP A 84 -9.56 -10.68 -18.48
N SER A 85 -9.01 -10.98 -17.30
CA SER A 85 -9.63 -11.88 -16.35
C SER A 85 -10.82 -11.25 -15.61
N ARG A 86 -11.72 -12.11 -15.13
CA ARG A 86 -12.87 -11.70 -14.32
C ARG A 86 -12.40 -11.12 -12.96
N TYR A 87 -11.38 -11.73 -12.36
CA TYR A 87 -10.81 -11.30 -11.10
C TYR A 87 -9.33 -10.96 -11.27
N PHE A 88 -8.84 -10.01 -10.52
CA PHE A 88 -7.42 -9.71 -10.46
C PHE A 88 -6.99 -9.34 -9.04
N ALA A 89 -5.78 -9.70 -8.68
CA ALA A 89 -5.17 -9.34 -7.39
C ALA A 89 -3.87 -8.57 -7.59
N TYR A 90 -3.54 -7.76 -6.60
CA TYR A 90 -2.24 -7.11 -6.47
C TYR A 90 -1.46 -7.71 -5.31
N ILE A 91 -0.19 -8.00 -5.56
CA ILE A 91 0.84 -8.18 -4.55
C ILE A 91 2.03 -7.28 -4.90
N ASP A 92 2.77 -6.84 -3.88
CA ASP A 92 4.00 -6.08 -4.08
C ASP A 92 5.16 -7.05 -4.42
N ASP A 93 6.22 -6.55 -5.06
CA ASP A 93 7.40 -7.32 -5.48
C ASP A 93 8.32 -7.75 -4.32
N ASP A 94 7.99 -7.38 -3.08
CA ASP A 94 8.63 -7.78 -1.83
C ASP A 94 7.70 -8.63 -0.93
N ILE A 95 6.80 -9.40 -1.56
CA ILE A 95 5.84 -10.27 -0.88
C ILE A 95 6.00 -11.73 -1.34
N THR A 96 5.90 -12.65 -0.37
CA THR A 96 5.63 -14.07 -0.63
C THR A 96 4.24 -14.43 -0.14
N VAL A 97 3.58 -15.35 -0.84
CA VAL A 97 2.22 -15.80 -0.55
C VAL A 97 2.21 -17.18 0.09
N SER A 98 1.23 -17.46 0.98
CA SER A 98 1.02 -18.81 1.50
C SER A 98 0.49 -19.73 0.40
N PRO A 99 0.65 -21.07 0.55
CA PRO A 99 0.19 -22.03 -0.47
C PRO A 99 -1.31 -21.95 -0.81
N ASP A 100 -2.16 -21.51 0.12
CA ASP A 100 -3.61 -21.43 -0.07
C ASP A 100 -4.09 -20.01 -0.41
N TRP A 101 -3.17 -19.07 -0.65
CA TRP A 101 -3.49 -17.66 -0.83
C TRP A 101 -4.42 -17.38 -2.02
N LEU A 102 -4.08 -17.93 -3.18
CA LEU A 102 -4.81 -17.67 -4.42
C LEU A 102 -6.22 -18.28 -4.39
N HIS A 103 -6.31 -19.55 -3.96
CA HIS A 103 -7.59 -20.24 -3.78
C HIS A 103 -8.48 -19.52 -2.76
N SER A 104 -7.92 -19.08 -1.64
CA SER A 104 -8.67 -18.34 -0.61
C SER A 104 -9.23 -17.00 -1.10
N LEU A 105 -8.48 -16.26 -1.93
CA LEU A 105 -9.00 -15.03 -2.53
C LEU A 105 -10.09 -15.33 -3.56
N TYR A 106 -9.86 -16.31 -4.44
CA TYR A 106 -10.82 -16.70 -5.47
C TYR A 106 -12.16 -17.13 -4.88
N THR A 107 -12.15 -18.06 -3.94
CA THR A 107 -13.37 -18.53 -3.26
C THR A 107 -14.07 -17.42 -2.50
N THR A 108 -13.32 -16.53 -1.81
CA THR A 108 -13.90 -15.37 -1.12
C THR A 108 -14.63 -14.44 -2.10
N LEU A 109 -14.05 -14.16 -3.27
CA LEU A 109 -14.67 -13.32 -4.30
C LEU A 109 -15.91 -13.97 -4.90
N VAL A 110 -15.85 -15.26 -5.23
CA VAL A 110 -16.93 -16.00 -5.89
C VAL A 110 -18.10 -16.23 -4.93
N ASP A 111 -17.86 -16.82 -3.74
CA ASP A 111 -18.89 -17.24 -2.82
C ASP A 111 -19.68 -16.08 -2.23
N ASN A 112 -19.02 -14.94 -2.04
CA ASN A 112 -19.69 -13.73 -1.53
C ASN A 112 -20.15 -12.79 -2.64
N ASN A 113 -19.95 -13.17 -3.93
CA ASN A 113 -20.16 -12.26 -5.06
C ASN A 113 -19.52 -10.88 -4.76
N ALA A 114 -18.28 -10.90 -4.25
CA ALA A 114 -17.62 -9.73 -3.69
C ALA A 114 -17.10 -8.78 -4.79
N ASP A 115 -17.09 -7.50 -4.50
CA ASP A 115 -16.44 -6.48 -5.32
C ASP A 115 -14.92 -6.49 -5.10
N ALA A 116 -14.53 -6.72 -3.85
CA ALA A 116 -13.12 -6.80 -3.48
C ALA A 116 -12.91 -7.77 -2.31
N ALA A 117 -11.73 -8.35 -2.25
CA ALA A 117 -11.25 -9.15 -1.14
C ALA A 117 -9.79 -8.79 -0.80
N GLY A 118 -9.37 -9.12 0.38
CA GLY A 118 -7.98 -9.08 0.78
C GLY A 118 -7.75 -9.94 1.99
N GLY A 119 -6.51 -10.19 2.32
CA GLY A 119 -6.18 -11.13 3.36
C GLY A 119 -5.20 -10.58 4.40
N ARG A 120 -4.67 -11.50 5.16
CA ARG A 120 -3.71 -11.25 6.23
C ARG A 120 -2.35 -10.89 5.64
N ILE A 121 -1.71 -9.88 6.21
CA ILE A 121 -0.34 -9.50 5.87
C ILE A 121 0.51 -9.63 7.13
N HIS A 122 1.37 -10.62 7.17
CA HIS A 122 2.40 -10.75 8.19
C HIS A 122 3.69 -10.07 7.74
N LEU A 123 4.49 -9.63 8.69
CA LEU A 123 5.89 -9.32 8.42
C LEU A 123 6.65 -10.65 8.24
N ASP A 124 7.70 -10.64 7.44
CA ASP A 124 8.58 -11.79 7.28
C ASP A 124 8.98 -12.35 8.66
N PRO A 125 8.71 -13.64 8.94
CA PRO A 125 9.01 -14.23 10.25
C PRO A 125 10.49 -14.24 10.60
N ASP A 126 11.37 -14.20 9.60
CA ASP A 126 12.83 -14.20 9.78
C ASP A 126 13.42 -12.80 10.00
N ILE A 127 12.56 -11.74 9.97
CA ILE A 127 13.03 -10.38 10.14
C ILE A 127 13.42 -10.08 11.60
N SER A 128 14.62 -9.54 11.78
CA SER A 128 15.05 -9.01 13.08
C SER A 128 14.60 -7.56 13.25
N LEU A 129 13.50 -7.37 13.97
CA LEU A 129 12.97 -6.02 14.25
C LEU A 129 13.78 -5.33 15.35
N PRO A 130 14.17 -4.05 15.17
CA PRO A 130 14.73 -3.24 16.23
C PRO A 130 13.81 -3.18 17.47
N ALA A 131 14.38 -3.12 18.67
CA ALA A 131 13.64 -3.15 19.93
C ALA A 131 12.55 -2.05 20.01
N TRP A 132 12.79 -0.86 19.46
CA TRP A 132 11.81 0.24 19.42
C TRP A 132 10.59 -0.03 18.54
N ILE A 133 10.67 -1.01 17.61
CA ILE A 133 9.53 -1.52 16.83
C ILE A 133 8.92 -2.72 17.53
N SER A 134 9.72 -3.76 17.89
CA SER A 134 9.22 -5.01 18.44
C SER A 134 8.50 -4.85 19.78
N SER A 135 8.89 -3.85 20.58
CA SER A 135 8.20 -3.49 21.83
C SER A 135 6.91 -2.68 21.60
N ASN A 136 6.55 -2.34 20.37
CA ASN A 136 5.40 -1.52 20.03
C ASN A 136 4.64 -2.10 18.83
N PRO A 137 3.78 -3.14 19.03
CA PRO A 137 3.08 -3.82 17.94
C PRO A 137 2.26 -2.90 17.03
N GLU A 138 1.77 -1.78 17.54
CA GLU A 138 1.10 -0.76 16.76
C GLU A 138 1.98 -0.11 15.67
N MET A 139 3.28 -0.30 15.71
CA MET A 139 4.22 0.15 14.67
C MET A 139 4.17 -0.76 13.44
N TYR A 140 3.71 -1.99 13.57
CA TYR A 140 3.70 -2.98 12.48
C TYR A 140 2.83 -2.56 11.30
N GLY A 141 1.71 -1.87 11.55
CA GLY A 141 0.86 -1.33 10.49
C GLY A 141 1.56 -0.34 9.55
N PHE A 142 2.59 0.37 10.03
CA PHE A 142 3.40 1.25 9.18
C PHE A 142 4.36 0.49 8.26
N LEU A 143 4.63 -0.77 8.61
CA LEU A 143 5.39 -1.73 7.81
C LEU A 143 4.49 -2.61 6.92
N GLY A 144 3.19 -2.32 6.87
CA GLY A 144 2.24 -3.04 6.03
C GLY A 144 1.54 -4.22 6.70
N HIS A 145 1.82 -4.53 7.98
CA HIS A 145 1.09 -5.58 8.70
C HIS A 145 -0.41 -5.28 8.77
N GLN A 146 -1.21 -6.28 8.43
CA GLN A 146 -2.68 -6.22 8.54
C GLN A 146 -3.22 -7.56 8.97
N ASP A 147 -3.95 -7.59 10.08
CA ASP A 147 -4.61 -8.78 10.59
C ASP A 147 -5.93 -8.37 11.27
N PHE A 148 -7.05 -8.93 10.81
CA PHE A 148 -8.37 -8.70 11.38
C PHE A 148 -8.91 -9.93 12.12
N GLY A 149 -8.06 -10.91 12.43
CA GLY A 149 -8.41 -12.13 13.16
C GLY A 149 -8.66 -13.33 12.25
N ASP A 150 -9.16 -14.41 12.83
CA ASP A 150 -9.26 -15.72 12.17
C ASP A 150 -10.60 -15.95 11.45
N GLU A 151 -11.53 -15.00 11.56
CA GLU A 151 -12.84 -15.08 10.94
C GLU A 151 -12.89 -14.28 9.63
N ALA A 152 -13.58 -14.83 8.63
CA ALA A 152 -13.92 -14.08 7.42
C ALA A 152 -14.96 -13.01 7.77
N ILE A 153 -14.68 -11.76 7.47
CA ILE A 153 -15.55 -10.64 7.80
C ILE A 153 -15.79 -9.71 6.60
N ARG A 154 -16.95 -9.08 6.55
CA ARG A 154 -17.20 -7.97 5.64
C ARG A 154 -16.54 -6.70 6.19
N LEU A 155 -15.81 -6.00 5.32
CA LEU A 155 -15.13 -4.75 5.64
C LEU A 155 -15.99 -3.54 5.26
N ASP A 156 -15.78 -2.40 5.96
CA ASP A 156 -16.56 -1.19 5.74
C ASP A 156 -16.05 -0.32 4.57
N GLY A 157 -14.86 -0.59 4.06
CA GLY A 157 -14.22 0.17 2.97
C GLY A 157 -13.80 1.59 3.35
N ILE A 158 -13.94 1.99 4.62
CA ILE A 158 -13.62 3.31 5.15
C ILE A 158 -12.48 3.23 6.16
N ASN A 159 -12.70 2.50 7.26
CA ASN A 159 -11.72 2.29 8.32
C ASN A 159 -11.00 0.95 8.17
N ARG A 160 -11.68 -0.02 7.55
CA ARG A 160 -11.16 -1.36 7.28
C ARG A 160 -11.30 -1.65 5.79
N TYR A 161 -10.18 -1.80 5.13
CA TYR A 161 -10.07 -2.20 3.71
C TYR A 161 -8.74 -2.95 3.49
N PRO A 162 -8.63 -3.77 2.44
CA PRO A 162 -7.39 -4.47 2.10
C PRO A 162 -6.24 -3.50 1.80
N PHE A 163 -5.03 -3.84 2.25
CA PHE A 163 -3.82 -3.10 1.87
C PHE A 163 -3.29 -3.56 0.51
N GLY A 164 -2.55 -2.66 -0.16
CA GLY A 164 -2.09 -2.81 -1.53
C GLY A 164 -1.25 -4.05 -1.82
N GLY A 165 -0.58 -4.59 -0.81
CA GLY A 165 0.20 -5.83 -0.93
C GLY A 165 -0.62 -7.12 -0.83
N ASN A 166 -1.95 -7.05 -0.57
CA ASN A 166 -2.83 -8.21 -0.52
C ASN A 166 -4.29 -7.80 -0.77
N MET A 167 -4.59 -7.41 -2.00
CA MET A 167 -5.93 -6.98 -2.39
C MET A 167 -6.33 -7.57 -3.75
N ALA A 168 -7.58 -7.97 -3.88
CA ALA A 168 -8.17 -8.51 -5.10
C ALA A 168 -9.50 -7.83 -5.42
N PHE A 169 -9.85 -7.81 -6.70
CA PHE A 169 -11.05 -7.14 -7.20
C PHE A 169 -11.73 -7.96 -8.30
N GLU A 170 -13.04 -7.79 -8.44
CA GLU A 170 -13.76 -8.18 -9.63
C GLU A 170 -13.69 -7.07 -10.70
N ARG A 171 -13.66 -7.45 -11.96
CA ARG A 171 -13.54 -6.57 -13.14
C ARG A 171 -14.57 -5.44 -13.16
N ARG A 172 -15.79 -5.68 -12.66
CA ARG A 172 -16.84 -4.64 -12.58
C ARG A 172 -16.44 -3.45 -11.69
N VAL A 173 -15.44 -3.60 -10.79
CA VAL A 173 -15.02 -2.51 -9.90
C VAL A 173 -14.40 -1.34 -10.66
N PRO A 174 -13.30 -1.50 -11.42
CA PRO A 174 -12.77 -0.41 -12.24
C PRO A 174 -13.76 0.09 -13.31
N GLU A 175 -14.67 -0.74 -13.81
CA GLU A 175 -15.73 -0.31 -14.72
C GLU A 175 -16.72 0.64 -14.02
N ARG A 176 -17.01 0.43 -12.74
CA ARG A 176 -17.97 1.22 -11.94
C ARG A 176 -17.36 2.51 -11.37
N ILE A 177 -16.14 2.46 -10.86
CA ILE A 177 -15.52 3.58 -10.13
C ILE A 177 -14.30 4.19 -10.82
N GLY A 178 -13.90 3.67 -11.97
CA GLY A 178 -12.69 4.05 -12.68
C GLY A 178 -11.42 3.46 -12.06
N TYR A 179 -10.29 3.88 -12.57
CA TYR A 179 -8.95 3.41 -12.21
C TYR A 179 -8.40 4.08 -10.95
N PHE A 180 -7.24 3.62 -10.49
CA PHE A 180 -6.52 4.27 -9.39
C PHE A 180 -6.13 5.70 -9.76
N ASN A 181 -6.26 6.62 -8.80
CA ASN A 181 -5.89 8.01 -8.99
C ASN A 181 -4.35 8.17 -9.02
N THR A 182 -3.80 8.54 -10.18
CA THR A 182 -2.36 8.68 -10.40
C THR A 182 -1.73 9.91 -9.72
N GLN A 183 -2.56 10.81 -9.15
CA GLN A 183 -2.08 11.97 -8.38
C GLN A 183 -1.68 11.60 -6.94
N VAL A 184 -2.08 10.41 -6.47
CA VAL A 184 -1.74 9.87 -5.15
C VAL A 184 -0.94 8.58 -5.28
N GLY A 185 -0.30 8.14 -4.19
CA GLY A 185 0.45 6.89 -4.16
C GLY A 185 1.98 7.08 -4.30
N ARG A 186 2.69 5.98 -4.14
CA ARG A 186 4.17 5.93 -4.18
C ARG A 186 4.70 6.20 -5.59
N LYS A 187 5.89 6.81 -5.65
CA LYS A 187 6.69 7.00 -6.87
C LYS A 187 8.13 6.56 -6.59
N GLY A 188 8.84 6.12 -7.61
CA GLY A 188 10.25 5.72 -7.48
C GLY A 188 10.48 4.54 -6.52
N GLU A 189 11.68 4.47 -5.94
CA GLU A 189 12.09 3.38 -5.04
C GLU A 189 11.53 3.50 -3.62
N GLY A 190 10.80 4.58 -3.29
CA GLY A 190 10.30 4.82 -1.94
C GLY A 190 11.37 5.20 -0.93
N ARG A 191 12.51 5.72 -1.37
CA ARG A 191 13.64 6.14 -0.51
C ARG A 191 13.66 7.64 -0.25
N LYS A 192 13.22 8.43 -1.23
CA LYS A 192 13.22 9.88 -1.15
C LYS A 192 11.91 10.40 -0.56
N LYS A 193 11.98 11.57 0.06
CA LYS A 193 10.84 12.21 0.71
C LYS A 193 9.64 12.44 -0.23
N GLY A 194 9.88 12.76 -1.49
CA GLY A 194 8.83 12.94 -2.50
C GLY A 194 8.29 11.66 -3.11
N GLU A 195 8.80 10.50 -2.73
CA GLU A 195 8.42 9.19 -3.27
C GLU A 195 7.48 8.41 -2.34
N LEU A 196 7.53 8.71 -1.02
CA LEU A 196 6.78 7.99 0.03
C LEU A 196 5.41 8.61 0.30
N PHE A 197 4.60 8.77 -0.73
CA PHE A 197 3.20 9.15 -0.55
C PHE A 197 2.32 7.90 -0.43
N LYS A 198 1.38 7.94 0.52
CA LYS A 198 0.39 6.88 0.75
C LYS A 198 -1.00 7.38 0.33
N GLY A 199 -2.00 6.50 0.37
CA GLY A 199 -3.40 6.89 0.18
C GLY A 199 -4.02 6.39 -1.12
N ALA A 200 -3.30 5.62 -1.92
CA ALA A 200 -3.82 5.02 -3.14
C ALA A 200 -5.00 4.08 -2.85
N GLU A 201 -4.82 3.16 -1.92
CA GLU A 201 -5.83 2.21 -1.47
C GLU A 201 -6.99 2.93 -0.76
N THR A 202 -6.68 3.89 0.11
CA THR A 202 -7.68 4.69 0.81
C THR A 202 -8.62 5.40 -0.17
N ASP A 203 -8.07 6.07 -1.19
CA ASP A 203 -8.85 6.73 -2.24
C ASP A 203 -9.74 5.73 -2.98
N TYR A 204 -9.15 4.59 -3.39
CA TYR A 204 -9.84 3.60 -4.19
C TYR A 204 -11.01 2.95 -3.44
N PHE A 205 -10.78 2.50 -2.20
CA PHE A 205 -11.83 1.89 -1.38
C PHE A 205 -12.89 2.90 -0.92
N HIS A 206 -12.53 4.15 -0.64
CA HIS A 206 -13.51 5.20 -0.35
C HIS A 206 -14.42 5.47 -1.55
N ARG A 207 -13.88 5.53 -2.78
CA ARG A 207 -14.70 5.67 -4.00
C ARG A 207 -15.58 4.45 -4.21
N LEU A 208 -15.07 3.24 -3.97
CA LEU A 208 -15.85 2.01 -4.06
C LEU A 208 -17.01 2.00 -3.06
N ASN A 209 -16.76 2.39 -1.82
CA ASN A 209 -17.79 2.50 -0.79
C ASN A 209 -18.83 3.60 -1.12
N ALA A 210 -18.38 4.76 -1.61
CA ALA A 210 -19.26 5.87 -1.98
C ALA A 210 -20.16 5.56 -3.19
N ALA A 211 -19.76 4.61 -4.05
CA ALA A 211 -20.58 4.13 -5.15
C ALA A 211 -21.78 3.24 -4.71
N GLY A 212 -21.88 2.94 -3.42
CA GLY A 212 -22.97 2.18 -2.80
C GLY A 212 -22.79 0.66 -2.90
N ASP A 213 -23.37 -0.06 -1.96
CA ASP A 213 -23.45 -1.53 -1.89
C ASP A 213 -22.13 -2.28 -2.07
N ALA A 214 -21.01 -1.66 -1.70
CA ALA A 214 -19.68 -2.28 -1.78
C ALA A 214 -19.61 -3.56 -0.93
N ARG A 215 -19.23 -4.67 -1.56
CA ARG A 215 -19.02 -5.96 -0.92
C ARG A 215 -17.54 -6.24 -0.85
N ILE A 216 -16.93 -5.82 0.26
CA ILE A 216 -15.51 -5.93 0.52
C ILE A 216 -15.33 -6.95 1.64
N TYR A 217 -14.48 -7.96 1.44
CA TYR A 217 -14.30 -9.04 2.40
C TYR A 217 -12.83 -9.22 2.79
N TYR A 218 -12.65 -9.66 4.03
CA TYR A 218 -11.38 -10.15 4.53
C TYR A 218 -11.39 -11.67 4.54
N SER A 219 -10.37 -12.26 3.95
CA SER A 219 -10.11 -13.70 3.89
C SER A 219 -8.92 -14.03 4.80
N PRO A 220 -9.13 -14.65 5.97
CA PRO A 220 -8.07 -14.89 6.93
C PRO A 220 -6.99 -15.87 6.42
N ASN A 221 -7.37 -16.77 5.49
CA ASN A 221 -6.48 -17.78 4.91
C ASN A 221 -5.69 -17.26 3.68
N ALA A 222 -6.06 -16.11 3.13
CA ALA A 222 -5.27 -15.45 2.09
C ALA A 222 -4.08 -14.71 2.73
N ILE A 223 -3.07 -15.49 3.16
CA ILE A 223 -1.94 -14.98 3.94
C ILE A 223 -0.77 -14.61 3.02
N VAL A 224 -0.17 -13.45 3.28
CA VAL A 224 1.08 -13.05 2.65
C VAL A 224 2.12 -12.64 3.70
N TYR A 225 3.40 -12.73 3.33
CA TYR A 225 4.55 -12.33 4.14
C TYR A 225 5.30 -11.21 3.44
N HIS A 226 5.40 -10.06 4.09
CA HIS A 226 6.04 -8.86 3.55
C HIS A 226 7.51 -8.81 3.99
N HIS A 227 8.42 -8.86 3.03
CA HIS A 227 9.86 -8.79 3.24
C HIS A 227 10.32 -7.34 3.36
N ILE A 228 10.58 -6.93 4.59
CA ILE A 228 10.90 -5.53 4.91
C ILE A 228 12.34 -5.21 4.55
N LEU A 229 12.56 -4.14 3.82
CA LEU A 229 13.89 -3.66 3.47
C LEU A 229 14.55 -2.93 4.65
N ALA A 230 15.86 -3.05 4.81
CA ALA A 230 16.61 -2.49 5.94
C ALA A 230 16.33 -1.01 6.20
N HIS A 231 16.22 -0.18 5.15
CA HIS A 231 15.92 1.25 5.30
C HIS A 231 14.51 1.53 5.84
N GLN A 232 13.56 0.59 5.70
CA GLN A 232 12.21 0.72 6.25
C GLN A 232 12.17 0.49 7.78
N LEU A 233 13.22 -0.10 8.34
CA LEU A 233 13.41 -0.27 9.79
C LEU A 233 14.08 0.94 10.45
N GLU A 234 14.44 1.96 9.70
CA GLU A 234 15.05 3.17 10.22
C GLU A 234 13.99 4.16 10.74
N LYS A 235 14.27 4.83 11.85
CA LYS A 235 13.41 5.89 12.40
C LYS A 235 13.10 6.99 11.37
N GLN A 236 14.05 7.28 10.48
CA GLN A 236 13.87 8.28 9.44
C GLN A 236 12.77 7.91 8.43
N TYR A 237 12.61 6.65 8.09
CA TYR A 237 11.51 6.16 7.24
C TYR A 237 10.14 6.51 7.85
N PHE A 238 9.93 6.20 9.13
CA PHE A 238 8.67 6.49 9.84
C PHE A 238 8.39 7.99 9.95
N LEU A 239 9.41 8.80 10.23
CA LEU A 239 9.25 10.26 10.26
C LEU A 239 8.87 10.81 8.87
N THR A 240 9.43 10.24 7.81
CA THR A 240 9.14 10.66 6.43
C THR A 240 7.71 10.33 6.05
N ILE A 241 7.22 9.11 6.30
CA ILE A 241 5.83 8.74 5.97
C ILE A 241 4.81 9.57 6.76
N HIS A 242 5.08 9.86 8.05
CA HIS A 242 4.19 10.69 8.88
C HIS A 242 4.16 12.14 8.42
N ARG A 243 5.33 12.70 8.10
CA ARG A 243 5.41 14.04 7.53
C ARG A 243 4.68 14.15 6.19
N ASN A 244 4.87 13.15 5.31
CA ASN A 244 4.19 13.13 4.02
C ASN A 244 2.67 12.96 4.17
N ALA A 245 2.20 12.15 5.12
CA ALA A 245 0.77 12.02 5.42
C ALA A 245 0.14 13.36 5.85
N GLY A 246 0.82 14.10 6.75
CA GLY A 246 0.38 15.44 7.13
C GLY A 246 0.39 16.43 5.96
N TYR A 247 1.45 16.39 5.15
CA TYR A 247 1.57 17.21 3.95
C TYR A 247 0.42 16.96 2.96
N GLN A 248 0.18 15.69 2.58
CA GLN A 248 -0.86 15.32 1.62
C GLN A 248 -2.25 15.75 2.10
N LYS A 249 -2.57 15.44 3.38
CA LYS A 249 -3.85 15.83 3.98
C LYS A 249 -4.09 17.32 3.85
N ALA A 250 -3.11 18.16 4.17
CA ALA A 250 -3.24 19.61 4.12
C ALA A 250 -3.19 20.16 2.69
N PHE A 251 -2.40 19.56 1.81
CA PHE A 251 -2.25 20.01 0.43
C PHE A 251 -3.52 19.80 -0.41
N HIS A 252 -4.28 18.73 -0.12
CA HIS A 252 -5.55 18.40 -0.79
C HIS A 252 -6.78 18.81 0.02
N ASP A 253 -6.58 19.52 1.14
CA ASP A 253 -7.69 20.01 1.95
C ASP A 253 -8.44 21.13 1.22
N THR A 254 -9.75 20.94 1.06
CA THR A 254 -10.68 21.92 0.44
C THR A 254 -11.52 22.66 1.46
N GLY A 255 -11.23 22.49 2.76
CA GLY A 255 -11.97 23.14 3.83
C GLY A 255 -11.77 24.67 3.84
N GLU A 256 -12.85 25.40 4.10
CA GLU A 256 -12.81 26.84 4.29
C GLU A 256 -12.54 27.19 5.75
N TYR A 257 -11.48 27.96 6.00
CA TYR A 257 -11.04 28.34 7.33
C TYR A 257 -11.06 29.86 7.53
N GLY A 258 -11.81 30.33 8.51
CA GLY A 258 -12.00 31.78 8.74
C GLY A 258 -10.75 32.53 9.21
N ARG A 259 -9.72 31.87 9.73
CA ARG A 259 -8.48 32.47 10.23
C ARG A 259 -7.25 31.70 9.78
N LEU A 260 -6.44 32.34 8.94
CA LEU A 260 -5.21 31.80 8.39
C LEU A 260 -3.99 32.66 8.77
N PHE A 261 -2.83 32.04 8.91
CA PHE A 261 -1.54 32.70 8.94
C PHE A 261 -0.61 32.03 7.92
N MET A 262 -0.12 32.76 6.95
CA MET A 262 0.66 32.23 5.81
C MET A 262 -0.02 31.05 5.08
N GLY A 263 -1.36 31.11 4.94
CA GLY A 263 -2.15 30.04 4.33
C GLY A 263 -2.43 28.84 5.25
N VAL A 264 -1.93 28.83 6.47
CA VAL A 264 -2.12 27.76 7.45
C VAL A 264 -3.24 28.11 8.41
N PRO A 265 -4.26 27.25 8.64
CA PRO A 265 -5.29 27.47 9.63
C PRO A 265 -4.69 27.67 11.04
N LEU A 266 -5.13 28.73 11.74
CA LEU A 266 -4.51 29.12 13.02
C LEU A 266 -4.53 28.01 14.08
N PHE A 267 -5.53 27.14 14.05
CA PHE A 267 -5.66 26.05 15.03
C PHE A 267 -4.56 24.97 14.90
N ILE A 268 -3.84 24.92 13.77
CA ILE A 268 -2.73 23.99 13.56
C ILE A 268 -1.51 24.34 14.43
N PHE A 269 -1.27 25.63 14.67
CA PHE A 269 -0.10 26.07 15.45
C PHE A 269 -0.13 25.59 16.92
N PRO A 270 -1.22 25.79 17.69
CA PRO A 270 -1.27 25.26 19.05
C PRO A 270 -1.24 23.74 19.11
N GLN A 271 -1.78 23.02 18.10
CA GLN A 271 -1.67 21.57 18.00
C GLN A 271 -0.21 21.13 17.78
N THR A 272 0.50 21.82 16.89
CA THR A 272 1.94 21.56 16.64
C THR A 272 2.77 21.85 17.89
N LEU A 273 2.50 22.97 18.60
CA LEU A 273 3.20 23.29 19.84
C LEU A 273 2.94 22.24 20.92
N ARG A 274 1.69 21.81 21.09
CA ARG A 274 1.34 20.72 22.02
C ARG A 274 2.07 19.42 21.67
N ALA A 275 2.14 19.06 20.38
CA ALA A 275 2.88 17.87 19.94
C ALA A 275 4.38 17.99 20.25
N ALA A 276 4.98 19.17 20.07
CA ALA A 276 6.38 19.43 20.40
C ALA A 276 6.64 19.31 21.91
N ILE A 277 5.79 19.94 22.75
CA ILE A 277 5.89 19.85 24.22
C ILE A 277 5.75 18.40 24.68
N ASN A 278 4.75 17.67 24.18
CA ASN A 278 4.53 16.26 24.51
C ASN A 278 5.75 15.38 24.14
N TYR A 279 6.37 15.64 22.98
CA TYR A 279 7.58 14.94 22.57
C TYR A 279 8.75 15.24 23.53
N ILE A 280 8.98 16.51 23.88
CA ILE A 280 10.07 16.92 24.77
C ILE A 280 9.88 16.31 26.16
N VAL A 281 8.68 16.45 26.73
CA VAL A 281 8.35 15.94 28.07
C VAL A 281 8.52 14.41 28.12
N GLU A 282 8.01 13.70 27.10
CA GLU A 282 8.15 12.24 27.05
C GLU A 282 9.61 11.82 26.89
N THR A 283 10.39 12.55 26.10
CA THR A 283 11.82 12.26 25.90
C THR A 283 12.61 12.41 27.20
N ILE A 284 12.29 13.44 28.01
CA ILE A 284 12.93 13.64 29.30
C ILE A 284 12.55 12.54 30.31
N LYS A 285 11.28 12.09 30.30
CA LYS A 285 10.76 11.10 31.24
C LYS A 285 11.17 9.67 30.89
N SER A 286 11.13 9.29 29.62
CA SER A 286 11.12 7.89 29.21
C SER A 286 12.17 7.57 28.12
N GLY A 287 12.96 8.56 27.70
CA GLY A 287 14.00 8.42 26.68
C GLY A 287 13.49 8.51 25.24
N SER A 288 14.46 8.49 24.31
CA SER A 288 14.21 8.75 22.89
C SER A 288 13.42 7.67 22.16
N ASP A 289 13.52 6.41 22.58
CA ASP A 289 12.84 5.29 21.91
C ASP A 289 11.36 5.26 22.28
N THR A 290 11.04 5.39 23.56
CA THR A 290 9.66 5.45 24.04
C THR A 290 8.93 6.68 23.53
N SER A 291 9.61 7.83 23.44
CA SER A 291 9.02 9.08 22.94
C SER A 291 8.90 9.13 21.40
N PHE A 292 9.41 8.14 20.66
CA PHE A 292 9.50 8.20 19.21
C PHE A 292 8.13 8.39 18.54
N ARG A 293 7.06 7.77 19.05
CA ARG A 293 5.68 7.99 18.53
C ARG A 293 5.24 9.46 18.64
N LYS A 294 5.63 10.16 19.73
CA LYS A 294 5.35 11.60 19.86
C LYS A 294 6.13 12.42 18.83
N ARG A 295 7.36 12.00 18.51
CA ARG A 295 8.15 12.61 17.42
C ARG A 295 7.49 12.40 16.05
N MET A 296 6.91 11.22 15.79
CA MET A 296 6.14 10.95 14.56
C MET A 296 4.92 11.87 14.45
N THR A 297 4.19 12.08 15.56
CA THR A 297 3.07 13.04 15.62
C THR A 297 3.52 14.47 15.31
N LEU A 298 4.64 14.90 15.87
CA LEU A 298 5.22 16.22 15.55
C LEU A 298 5.60 16.32 14.08
N ALA A 299 6.22 15.27 13.51
CA ALA A 299 6.56 15.23 12.08
C ALA A 299 5.32 15.35 11.19
N HIS A 300 4.19 14.75 11.57
CA HIS A 300 2.91 14.89 10.89
C HIS A 300 2.44 16.35 10.85
N PHE A 301 2.41 17.04 12.00
CA PHE A 301 2.01 18.46 12.04
C PHE A 301 2.96 19.39 11.28
N MET A 302 4.27 19.11 11.29
CA MET A 302 5.24 19.84 10.45
C MET A 302 4.95 19.64 8.96
N GLY A 303 4.55 18.42 8.57
CA GLY A 303 4.06 18.11 7.24
C GLY A 303 2.80 18.90 6.89
N THR A 304 1.83 18.92 7.79
CA THR A 304 0.56 19.65 7.65
C THR A 304 0.78 21.14 7.38
N ILE A 305 1.63 21.80 8.17
CA ILE A 305 2.00 23.21 7.95
C ILE A 305 2.60 23.39 6.54
N SER A 306 3.56 22.51 6.15
CA SER A 306 4.19 22.58 4.84
C SER A 306 3.20 22.38 3.69
N GLY A 307 2.19 21.52 3.89
CA GLY A 307 1.14 21.23 2.91
C GLY A 307 0.25 22.43 2.64
N TYR A 308 -0.27 23.06 3.69
CA TYR A 308 -1.09 24.28 3.58
C TYR A 308 -0.33 25.45 2.95
N MET A 309 0.93 25.69 3.37
CA MET A 309 1.75 26.75 2.77
C MET A 309 1.96 26.54 1.26
N LYS A 310 2.10 25.28 0.82
CA LYS A 310 2.30 24.95 -0.61
C LYS A 310 0.99 25.04 -1.40
N SER A 311 -0.13 24.61 -0.82
CA SER A 311 -1.46 24.70 -1.44
C SER A 311 -1.85 26.16 -1.70
N ASN A 312 -1.64 27.05 -0.72
CA ASN A 312 -1.95 28.48 -0.85
C ASN A 312 -1.15 29.16 -1.98
N ASN A 313 0.11 28.75 -2.21
CA ASN A 313 0.90 29.28 -3.32
C ASN A 313 0.40 28.84 -4.71
N LYS A 314 -0.35 27.72 -4.81
CA LYS A 314 -0.99 27.28 -6.08
C LYS A 314 -2.22 28.12 -6.45
N SER A 315 -2.92 28.65 -5.47
CA SER A 315 -4.10 29.49 -5.69
C SER A 315 -3.74 30.94 -6.10
N LEU A 316 -2.46 31.31 -6.06
CA LEU A 316 -1.92 32.62 -6.42
C LEU A 316 -1.23 32.64 -7.79
N THR A 317 -1.08 31.48 -8.44
CA THR A 317 -0.58 31.31 -9.82
C THR A 317 -1.68 30.80 -10.74
#